data_91b6c806544db89a6ff49cfc4a381184
#
_entry.id   91b6c806544db89a6ff49cfc4a381184
#
_cell.length_a   1.000
_cell.length_b   1.000
_cell.length_c   1.000
_cell.angle_alpha   90.00
_cell.angle_beta   90.00
_cell.angle_gamma   90.00
#
_symmetry.space_group_name_H-M   'P 1'
#
loop_
_entity.id
_entity.type
_entity.pdbx_description
1 polymer ?
#
loop_
_entity_poly.entity_id
_entity_poly.type
_entity_poly.pdbx_seq_one_letter_code
_entity_poly.pdbx_strand_id
1 'polypeptide(L)'
;MIWDFRQPIYQIEKGLTMATTTVNNGVNVQALLDAREALKGAPEATKFTWRATCKWQDGTYSKSKVEGFFGLGQEQKHKTETSFEADHPEIFASEDRGITPIEYVLVGLASCL
;
A
#
# COMPACT_ATOMS: atom_id res chain seq x y z
N MET A 1 -11.14 -10.46 -4.87
CA MET A 1 -11.20 -10.94 -3.47
C MET A 1 -11.98 -9.91 -2.67
N ILE A 2 -13.11 -10.32 -2.11
CA ILE A 2 -13.94 -9.44 -1.26
C ILE A 2 -13.52 -9.67 0.17
N TRP A 3 -13.00 -8.64 0.84
CA TRP A 3 -12.70 -8.68 2.26
C TRP A 3 -13.91 -8.18 3.04
N ASP A 4 -14.55 -9.06 3.79
CA ASP A 4 -15.57 -8.70 4.75
C ASP A 4 -14.91 -8.47 6.11
N PHE A 5 -14.69 -7.23 6.48
CA PHE A 5 -14.10 -6.83 7.77
C PHE A 5 -14.99 -7.18 8.99
N ARG A 6 -16.19 -7.74 8.76
CA ARG A 6 -17.07 -8.24 9.83
C ARG A 6 -16.70 -9.64 10.28
N GLN A 7 -15.81 -10.34 9.59
CA GLN A 7 -15.33 -11.64 10.02
C GLN A 7 -14.37 -11.46 11.20
N PRO A 8 -14.62 -12.12 12.35
CA PRO A 8 -13.69 -12.04 13.48
C PRO A 8 -12.34 -12.65 13.10
N ILE A 9 -11.27 -11.99 13.53
CA ILE A 9 -9.86 -12.37 13.35
C ILE A 9 -9.58 -13.82 13.85
N TYR A 10 -10.54 -14.42 14.53
CA TYR A 10 -10.48 -15.73 15.16
C TYR A 10 -10.22 -16.92 14.22
N GLN A 11 -10.43 -16.76 12.91
CA GLN A 11 -10.23 -17.87 11.97
C GLN A 11 -8.76 -18.01 11.49
N ILE A 12 -7.89 -17.07 11.82
CA ILE A 12 -6.49 -17.06 11.35
C ILE A 12 -5.61 -18.00 12.20
N GLU A 13 -6.01 -18.30 13.43
CA GLU A 13 -5.14 -19.06 14.35
C GLU A 13 -5.13 -20.59 14.14
N LYS A 14 -6.03 -21.15 13.37
CA LYS A 14 -6.11 -22.61 13.17
C LYS A 14 -5.17 -23.16 12.08
N GLY A 15 -4.39 -22.32 11.40
CA GLY A 15 -3.48 -22.72 10.33
C GLY A 15 -2.00 -22.68 10.70
N LEU A 16 -1.63 -22.26 11.90
CA LEU A 16 -0.24 -22.21 12.34
C LEU A 16 0.20 -23.52 12.99
N THR A 17 0.16 -24.61 12.24
CA THR A 17 1.06 -25.72 12.55
C THR A 17 2.44 -25.31 12.08
N MET A 18 3.46 -25.40 12.94
CA MET A 18 4.86 -25.23 12.60
C MET A 18 5.24 -26.26 11.53
N ALA A 19 4.92 -25.95 10.26
CA ALA A 19 5.46 -26.69 9.15
C ALA A 19 6.90 -26.23 8.95
N THR A 20 7.85 -27.16 8.95
CA THR A 20 9.27 -26.96 8.62
C THR A 20 9.51 -26.65 7.13
N THR A 21 8.45 -26.47 6.33
CA THR A 21 8.52 -26.08 4.93
C THR A 21 8.50 -24.56 4.81
N THR A 22 9.50 -24.02 4.11
CA THR A 22 9.58 -22.60 3.77
C THR A 22 8.47 -22.26 2.78
N VAL A 23 7.37 -21.70 3.27
CA VAL A 23 6.28 -21.17 2.44
C VAL A 23 6.70 -19.77 2.00
N ASN A 24 6.88 -19.56 0.69
CA ASN A 24 7.32 -18.28 0.16
C ASN A 24 6.17 -17.37 -0.30
N ASN A 25 4.96 -17.91 -0.51
CA ASN A 25 3.78 -17.16 -0.97
C ASN A 25 4.07 -16.24 -2.18
N GLY A 26 4.94 -16.65 -3.08
CA GLY A 26 5.36 -15.84 -4.23
C GLY A 26 6.46 -14.83 -3.93
N VAL A 27 6.99 -14.77 -2.72
CA VAL A 27 8.09 -13.87 -2.34
C VAL A 27 9.43 -14.52 -2.67
N ASN A 28 10.35 -13.77 -3.26
CA ASN A 28 11.75 -14.19 -3.37
C ASN A 28 12.43 -14.03 -2.01
N VAL A 29 12.37 -15.07 -1.20
CA VAL A 29 12.84 -15.07 0.17
C VAL A 29 14.35 -14.81 0.25
N GLN A 30 15.14 -15.39 -0.64
CA GLN A 30 16.59 -15.18 -0.64
C GLN A 30 16.94 -13.71 -0.91
N ALA A 31 16.33 -13.10 -1.92
CA ALA A 31 16.55 -11.68 -2.23
C ALA A 31 16.15 -10.77 -1.06
N LEU A 32 15.07 -11.11 -0.36
CA LEU A 32 14.64 -10.37 0.83
C LEU A 32 15.65 -10.46 1.97
N LEU A 33 16.19 -11.66 2.23
CA LEU A 33 17.19 -11.87 3.27
C LEU A 33 18.51 -11.17 2.93
N ASP A 34 18.95 -11.23 1.67
CA ASP A 34 20.15 -10.56 1.19
C ASP A 34 20.03 -9.03 1.34
N ALA A 35 18.88 -8.46 0.97
CA ALA A 35 18.58 -7.05 1.16
C ALA A 35 18.61 -6.65 2.66
N ARG A 36 18.03 -7.47 3.52
CA ARG A 36 18.07 -7.27 4.96
C ARG A 36 19.50 -7.25 5.52
N GLU A 37 20.34 -8.19 5.09
CA GLU A 37 21.74 -8.22 5.53
C GLU A 37 22.52 -6.99 5.03
N ALA A 38 22.32 -6.60 3.77
CA ALA A 38 22.93 -5.39 3.22
C ALA A 38 22.56 -4.12 4.01
N LEU A 39 21.31 -4.01 4.43
CA LEU A 39 20.81 -2.86 5.19
C LEU A 39 21.37 -2.79 6.63
N LYS A 40 21.80 -3.89 7.22
CA LYS A 40 22.47 -3.89 8.53
C LYS A 40 23.78 -3.09 8.50
N GLY A 41 24.50 -3.12 7.38
CA GLY A 41 25.74 -2.38 7.17
C GLY A 41 25.56 -0.93 6.73
N ALA A 42 24.31 -0.51 6.45
CA ALA A 42 23.98 0.81 5.91
C ALA A 42 22.71 1.38 6.57
N PRO A 43 22.74 1.78 7.84
CA PRO A 43 21.56 2.24 8.58
C PRO A 43 20.83 3.42 7.91
N GLU A 44 21.56 4.33 7.27
CA GLU A 44 20.97 5.48 6.55
C GLU A 44 20.09 5.03 5.39
N ALA A 45 20.39 3.91 4.77
CA ALA A 45 19.60 3.37 3.67
C ALA A 45 18.24 2.81 4.11
N THR A 46 18.02 2.66 5.42
CA THR A 46 16.73 2.22 5.98
C THR A 46 15.68 3.33 6.06
N LYS A 47 16.04 4.57 5.77
CA LYS A 47 15.10 5.70 5.76
C LYS A 47 14.35 5.74 4.45
N PHE A 48 13.02 5.73 4.56
CA PHE A 48 12.12 5.84 3.41
C PHE A 48 11.23 7.07 3.56
N THR A 49 11.01 7.76 2.45
CA THR A 49 10.05 8.86 2.37
C THR A 49 9.08 8.57 1.23
N TRP A 50 7.86 8.25 1.56
CA TRP A 50 6.79 8.00 0.63
C TRP A 50 6.08 9.31 0.30
N ARG A 51 5.71 9.52 -0.96
CA ARG A 51 5.12 10.76 -1.44
C ARG A 51 3.95 10.50 -2.36
N ALA A 52 2.94 11.34 -2.23
CA ALA A 52 1.88 11.48 -3.19
C ALA A 52 1.59 12.97 -3.38
N THR A 53 1.19 13.36 -4.57
CA THR A 53 0.69 14.71 -4.84
C THR A 53 -0.80 14.65 -5.02
N CYS A 54 -1.50 15.65 -4.49
CA CYS A 54 -2.95 15.78 -4.64
C CYS A 54 -3.27 17.19 -5.11
N LYS A 55 -4.09 17.30 -6.15
CA LYS A 55 -4.63 18.56 -6.64
C LYS A 55 -6.14 18.57 -6.51
N TRP A 56 -6.65 19.52 -5.75
CA TRP A 56 -8.07 19.84 -5.75
C TRP A 56 -8.51 20.31 -7.14
N GLN A 57 -9.65 19.87 -7.59
CA GLN A 57 -10.22 20.24 -8.89
C GLN A 57 -11.42 21.17 -8.71
N ASP A 58 -12.46 20.64 -8.10
CA ASP A 58 -13.66 21.40 -7.72
C ASP A 58 -14.44 20.64 -6.63
N GLY A 59 -15.28 21.32 -5.87
CA GLY A 59 -16.16 20.71 -4.86
C GLY A 59 -15.38 19.76 -3.93
N THR A 60 -15.72 18.49 -3.99
CA THR A 60 -15.07 17.37 -3.28
C THR A 60 -14.10 16.56 -4.15
N TYR A 61 -13.98 16.92 -5.42
CA TYR A 61 -13.19 16.19 -6.42
C TYR A 61 -11.72 16.58 -6.40
N SER A 62 -10.87 15.58 -6.39
CA SER A 62 -9.41 15.74 -6.44
C SER A 62 -8.75 14.69 -7.32
N LYS A 63 -7.57 15.03 -7.84
CA LYS A 63 -6.69 14.13 -8.58
C LYS A 63 -5.35 14.01 -7.88
N SER A 64 -4.91 12.79 -7.68
CA SER A 64 -3.64 12.47 -7.04
C SER A 64 -2.73 11.67 -7.95
N LYS A 65 -1.43 11.77 -7.70
CA LYS A 65 -0.40 10.99 -8.40
C LYS A 65 0.60 10.40 -7.42
N VAL A 66 1.06 9.21 -7.73
CA VAL A 66 2.20 8.55 -7.09
C VAL A 66 3.23 8.25 -8.17
N GLU A 67 4.42 8.84 -8.08
CA GLU A 67 5.46 8.77 -9.11
C GLU A 67 6.72 8.06 -8.58
N GLY A 68 7.16 8.40 -7.37
CA GLY A 68 8.38 7.87 -6.80
C GLY A 68 8.46 8.11 -5.29
N PHE A 69 9.56 7.65 -4.73
CA PHE A 69 9.83 7.74 -3.29
C PHE A 69 11.34 7.86 -3.06
N PHE A 70 11.73 8.33 -1.89
CA PHE A 70 13.12 8.25 -1.45
C PHE A 70 13.31 6.98 -0.62
N GLY A 71 14.34 6.22 -0.91
CA GLY A 71 14.70 5.02 -0.17
C GLY A 71 16.01 4.42 -0.64
N LEU A 72 16.63 3.61 0.18
CA LEU A 72 17.95 3.04 -0.08
C LEU A 72 19.02 4.12 -0.38
N GLY A 73 18.91 5.28 0.27
CA GLY A 73 19.85 6.39 0.12
C GLY A 73 19.70 7.22 -1.15
N GLN A 74 18.67 7.00 -1.96
CA GLN A 74 18.48 7.72 -3.22
C GLN A 74 17.02 7.79 -3.65
N GLU A 75 16.75 8.60 -4.66
CA GLU A 75 15.42 8.66 -5.29
C GLU A 75 15.14 7.39 -6.09
N GLN A 76 13.98 6.83 -5.87
CA GLN A 76 13.46 5.65 -6.56
C GLN A 76 12.23 6.02 -7.39
N LYS A 77 12.02 5.31 -8.47
CA LYS A 77 10.81 5.45 -9.29
C LYS A 77 10.05 4.12 -9.32
N HIS A 78 8.74 4.21 -9.26
CA HIS A 78 7.90 3.05 -9.60
C HIS A 78 8.03 2.73 -11.10
N LYS A 79 7.80 1.49 -11.47
CA LYS A 79 7.76 1.08 -12.88
C LYS A 79 6.71 1.84 -13.68
N THR A 80 5.61 2.21 -13.01
CA THR A 80 4.46 2.88 -13.61
C THR A 80 4.06 4.05 -12.72
N GLU A 81 3.86 5.21 -13.32
CA GLU A 81 3.18 6.34 -12.70
C GLU A 81 1.71 5.97 -12.52
N THR A 82 1.17 6.19 -11.35
CA THR A 82 -0.23 5.88 -11.05
C THR A 82 -0.98 7.14 -10.64
N SER A 83 -2.10 7.36 -11.29
CA SER A 83 -3.03 8.46 -10.99
C SER A 83 -4.29 7.93 -10.35
N PHE A 84 -4.84 8.70 -9.42
CA PHE A 84 -6.02 8.36 -8.64
C PHE A 84 -6.99 9.53 -8.64
N GLU A 85 -8.27 9.23 -8.67
CA GLU A 85 -9.33 10.22 -8.55
C GLU A 85 -10.12 9.94 -7.26
N ALA A 86 -10.41 10.99 -6.51
CA ALA A 86 -11.22 10.91 -5.30
C ALA A 86 -12.37 11.91 -5.36
N ASP A 87 -13.54 11.46 -4.97
CA ASP A 87 -14.73 12.27 -4.87
C ASP A 87 -15.64 11.71 -3.77
N HIS A 88 -16.76 12.34 -3.50
CA HIS A 88 -17.79 11.79 -2.64
C HIS A 88 -18.98 11.28 -3.46
N PRO A 89 -19.75 10.30 -2.94
CA PRO A 89 -20.97 9.83 -3.57
C PRO A 89 -22.03 10.93 -3.71
N GLU A 90 -22.93 10.77 -4.64
CA GLU A 90 -24.05 11.72 -4.91
C GLU A 90 -24.88 12.02 -3.67
N ILE A 91 -25.00 11.05 -2.75
CA ILE A 91 -25.73 11.25 -1.47
C ILE A 91 -25.15 12.38 -0.62
N PHE A 92 -23.90 12.77 -0.85
CA PHE A 92 -23.24 13.91 -0.20
C PHE A 92 -23.18 15.15 -1.10
N ALA A 93 -24.10 15.26 -2.05
CA ALA A 93 -24.16 16.35 -3.02
C ALA A 93 -22.90 16.52 -3.87
N SER A 94 -22.29 15.40 -4.24
CA SER A 94 -21.12 15.29 -5.12
C SER A 94 -21.47 14.55 -6.40
N GLU A 95 -20.50 14.36 -7.29
CA GLU A 95 -20.73 13.79 -8.61
C GLU A 95 -20.20 12.35 -8.76
N ASP A 96 -19.68 11.76 -7.70
CA ASP A 96 -19.18 10.36 -7.64
C ASP A 96 -18.17 10.04 -8.77
N ARG A 97 -17.24 10.97 -9.04
CA ARG A 97 -16.22 10.85 -10.09
C ARG A 97 -15.05 9.95 -9.72
N GLY A 98 -14.97 9.51 -8.47
CA GLY A 98 -13.92 8.66 -7.95
C GLY A 98 -14.32 8.05 -6.63
N ILE A 99 -13.51 7.11 -6.13
CA ILE A 99 -13.76 6.52 -4.82
C ILE A 99 -13.49 7.53 -3.69
N THR A 100 -14.13 7.32 -2.54
CA THR A 100 -13.99 8.23 -1.42
C THR A 100 -12.59 8.16 -0.79
N PRO A 101 -12.12 9.25 -0.16
CA PRO A 101 -10.85 9.22 0.58
C PRO A 101 -10.78 8.10 1.63
N ILE A 102 -11.89 7.80 2.29
CA ILE A 102 -11.92 6.71 3.29
C ILE A 102 -11.75 5.34 2.65
N GLU A 103 -12.27 5.13 1.44
CA GLU A 103 -12.09 3.88 0.71
C GLU A 103 -10.63 3.68 0.30
N TYR A 104 -9.89 4.76 -0.05
CA TYR A 104 -8.45 4.68 -0.27
C TYR A 104 -7.69 4.24 0.99
N VAL A 105 -8.08 4.72 2.15
CA VAL A 105 -7.51 4.27 3.44
C VAL A 105 -7.77 2.77 3.66
N LEU A 106 -8.99 2.31 3.38
CA LEU A 106 -9.36 0.89 3.50
C LEU A 106 -8.57 0.02 2.52
N VAL A 107 -8.42 0.44 1.28
CA VAL A 107 -7.60 -0.27 0.27
C VAL A 107 -6.14 -0.35 0.72
N GLY A 108 -5.58 0.76 1.19
CA GLY A 108 -4.21 0.80 1.69
C GLY A 108 -4.01 -0.16 2.87
N LEU A 109 -4.94 -0.15 3.82
CA LEU A 109 -4.90 -1.03 4.99
C LEU A 109 -5.03 -2.51 4.60
N ALA A 110 -5.97 -2.83 3.71
CA ALA A 110 -6.18 -4.20 3.23
C ALA A 110 -5.01 -4.72 2.39
N SER A 111 -4.26 -3.83 1.74
CA SER A 111 -3.11 -4.21 0.91
C SER A 111 -1.83 -4.48 1.70
N CYS A 112 -1.85 -4.28 3.02
CA CYS A 112 -0.72 -4.56 3.92
C CYS A 112 -0.64 -6.04 4.36
N LEU A 113 -1.11 -6.96 3.54
CA LEU A 113 -1.12 -8.40 3.85
C LEU A 113 0.16 -9.10 3.41
#